data_bfab83e3e66f80fa39cc13808c058c52
#
_entry.id   bfab83e3e66f80fa39cc13808c058c52
#
_cell.length_a   1.000
_cell.length_b   1.000
_cell.length_c   1.000
_cell.angle_alpha   90.00
_cell.angle_beta   90.00
_cell.angle_gamma   90.00
#
_symmetry.space_group_name_H-M   'P 1'
#
loop_
_entity.id
_entity.type
_entity.pdbx_description
1 polymer ?
#
loop_
_entity_poly.entity_id
_entity_poly.type
_entity_poly.pdbx_seq_one_letter_code
_entity_poly.pdbx_strand_id
1 'polypeptide(L)'
;GHYGIARIKNNTLKWGATVQLEKINDKISEWEKRDSAGYSLPQGGGNVNVIANLFSDNKLESTRISGYLQDVFKFRTKQGLFTLVGGVRGSYWSYNREFIFSPRASIGFIPNFDQNLTFRLASGLYYQSPFYKELRTTVQDEHGNSIIQLNKNLKSQRSIHVIAGGDYTFRASGRNFKVSADMYYKKLDNLNPYTVDNVKIRYYGENCAQGHAMGLDVKFFGEFVPGTDSWISFSLMKAEQSIRGSEYVPMPNSQGYNVSLFFQDYFPGYKRVKLNLKGVLSGGLPVTAPRTGYEDGYFRTPTYKRVDLGFSYQLAGGTDAIMD
;
A
#
# COMPACT_ATOMS: atom_id res chain seq x y z
N GLY A 1 -15.68 -6.31 17.48
CA GLY A 1 -14.75 -5.41 18.16
C GLY A 1 -15.50 -4.31 18.91
N HIS A 2 -14.89 -3.81 19.97
CA HIS A 2 -15.40 -2.70 20.76
C HIS A 2 -14.42 -1.55 20.77
N TYR A 3 -14.91 -0.32 20.82
CA TYR A 3 -14.09 0.89 20.93
C TYR A 3 -14.75 1.90 21.85
N GLY A 4 -13.96 2.81 22.40
CA GLY A 4 -14.42 3.90 23.24
C GLY A 4 -13.64 5.20 22.98
N ILE A 5 -14.28 6.32 23.29
CA ILE A 5 -13.68 7.66 23.19
C ILE A 5 -14.03 8.42 24.47
N ALA A 6 -13.01 8.95 25.15
CA ALA A 6 -13.16 9.87 26.27
C ALA A 6 -12.52 11.21 25.95
N ARG A 7 -13.21 12.31 26.25
CA ARG A 7 -12.72 13.66 26.10
C ARG A 7 -12.53 14.31 27.44
N ILE A 8 -11.29 14.68 27.78
CA ILE A 8 -10.92 15.27 29.09
C ILE A 8 -10.12 16.54 28.80
N LYS A 9 -10.75 17.69 28.95
CA LYS A 9 -10.13 19.01 28.65
C LYS A 9 -9.50 19.02 27.22
N ASN A 10 -8.17 19.09 27.16
CA ASN A 10 -7.39 19.17 25.92
C ASN A 10 -7.05 17.79 25.33
N ASN A 11 -7.42 16.71 26.02
CA ASN A 11 -7.12 15.33 25.63
C ASN A 11 -8.33 14.65 25.01
N THR A 12 -8.07 13.79 24.03
CA THR A 12 -9.05 12.86 23.49
C THR A 12 -8.44 11.48 23.48
N LEU A 13 -8.82 10.66 24.45
CA LEU A 13 -8.39 9.27 24.59
C LEU A 13 -9.29 8.38 23.76
N LYS A 14 -8.68 7.49 22.95
CA LYS A 14 -9.36 6.49 22.12
C LYS A 14 -8.76 5.12 22.42
N TRP A 15 -9.61 4.12 22.55
CA TRP A 15 -9.18 2.73 22.73
C TRP A 15 -10.09 1.79 21.98
N GLY A 16 -9.60 0.60 21.71
CA GLY A 16 -10.41 -0.44 21.12
C GLY A 16 -9.76 -1.80 21.21
N ALA A 17 -10.58 -2.82 21.14
CA ALA A 17 -10.17 -4.21 21.10
C ALA A 17 -10.93 -4.97 20.01
N THR A 18 -10.27 -5.91 19.36
CA THR A 18 -10.85 -6.75 18.31
C THR A 18 -10.38 -8.18 18.49
N VAL A 19 -11.31 -9.12 18.35
CA VAL A 19 -11.05 -10.55 18.23
C VAL A 19 -11.52 -10.98 16.85
N GLN A 20 -10.66 -11.68 16.12
CA GLN A 20 -10.92 -12.22 14.79
C GLN A 20 -10.65 -13.71 14.78
N LEU A 21 -11.62 -14.49 14.36
CA LEU A 21 -11.49 -15.93 14.13
C LEU A 21 -11.30 -16.16 12.63
N GLU A 22 -10.27 -16.90 12.26
CA GLU A 22 -9.94 -17.20 10.87
C GLU A 22 -10.03 -18.71 10.65
N LYS A 23 -10.75 -19.11 9.62
CA LYS A 23 -10.82 -20.48 9.16
C LYS A 23 -10.68 -20.51 7.65
N ILE A 24 -9.62 -21.14 7.16
CA ILE A 24 -9.31 -21.25 5.75
C ILE A 24 -9.11 -22.72 5.43
N ASN A 25 -9.82 -23.21 4.41
CA ASN A 25 -9.61 -24.51 3.79
C ASN A 25 -9.10 -24.23 2.37
N ASP A 26 -7.91 -24.70 2.07
CA ASP A 26 -7.24 -24.44 0.80
C ASP A 26 -6.84 -25.74 0.13
N LYS A 27 -7.40 -25.98 -1.06
CA LYS A 27 -7.07 -27.13 -1.85
C LYS A 27 -6.62 -26.68 -3.23
N ILE A 28 -5.38 -27.02 -3.58
CA ILE A 28 -4.78 -26.69 -4.86
C ILE A 28 -4.36 -27.97 -5.54
N SER A 29 -4.67 -28.09 -6.82
CA SER A 29 -4.14 -29.08 -7.73
C SER A 29 -3.79 -28.36 -9.01
N GLU A 30 -2.51 -28.06 -9.19
CA GLU A 30 -1.98 -27.41 -10.39
C GLU A 30 -1.01 -28.34 -11.08
N TRP A 31 -1.09 -28.40 -12.39
CA TRP A 31 -0.12 -29.10 -13.22
C TRP A 31 0.26 -28.23 -14.42
N GLU A 32 1.50 -28.35 -14.85
CA GLU A 32 2.02 -27.63 -16.00
C GLU A 32 2.46 -28.61 -17.09
N LYS A 33 1.88 -28.44 -18.27
CA LYS A 33 2.33 -29.09 -19.50
C LYS A 33 2.99 -28.03 -20.36
N ARG A 34 4.14 -28.35 -20.95
CA ARG A 34 4.80 -27.51 -21.93
C ARG A 34 4.96 -28.25 -23.22
N ASP A 35 4.63 -27.52 -24.28
CA ASP A 35 4.95 -27.85 -25.65
C ASP A 35 5.82 -26.73 -26.21
N SER A 36 7.01 -27.05 -26.69
CA SER A 36 7.91 -26.08 -27.28
C SER A 36 7.80 -26.00 -28.78
N ALA A 37 6.86 -26.74 -29.38
CA ALA A 37 6.78 -26.94 -30.83
C ALA A 37 8.15 -27.30 -31.44
N GLY A 38 9.01 -27.97 -30.70
CA GLY A 38 10.33 -28.43 -31.15
C GLY A 38 11.48 -27.42 -30.98
N TYR A 39 11.24 -26.19 -30.42
CA TYR A 39 12.27 -25.16 -30.37
C TYR A 39 13.11 -25.14 -29.09
N SER A 40 12.55 -25.48 -27.95
CA SER A 40 13.24 -25.33 -26.65
C SER A 40 13.24 -26.55 -25.75
N LEU A 41 12.51 -27.61 -26.10
CA LEU A 41 12.53 -28.88 -25.40
C LEU A 41 12.79 -30.02 -26.38
N PRO A 42 13.51 -31.09 -25.94
CA PRO A 42 13.68 -32.28 -26.80
C PRO A 42 12.32 -32.83 -27.20
N GLN A 43 12.15 -33.12 -28.50
CA GLN A 43 10.95 -33.79 -28.98
C GLN A 43 10.91 -35.24 -28.44
N GLY A 44 10.07 -35.47 -27.45
CA GLY A 44 9.66 -36.81 -27.07
C GLY A 44 8.40 -37.19 -27.84
N GLY A 45 8.38 -38.34 -28.48
CA GLY A 45 7.38 -38.86 -29.41
C GLY A 45 5.91 -38.49 -29.17
N GLY A 46 5.49 -37.32 -29.61
CA GLY A 46 4.06 -36.95 -29.78
C GLY A 46 3.25 -36.64 -28.53
N ASN A 47 3.75 -36.80 -27.32
CA ASN A 47 3.02 -36.57 -26.08
C ASN A 47 3.51 -35.32 -25.34
N VAL A 48 2.60 -34.43 -24.96
CA VAL A 48 2.90 -33.30 -24.08
C VAL A 48 3.02 -33.81 -22.66
N ASN A 49 4.25 -33.78 -22.11
CA ASN A 49 4.53 -34.27 -20.77
C ASN A 49 4.18 -33.26 -19.68
N VAL A 50 3.69 -33.73 -18.54
CA VAL A 50 3.56 -32.93 -17.32
C VAL A 50 4.96 -32.70 -16.75
N ILE A 51 5.37 -31.45 -16.64
CA ILE A 51 6.70 -31.05 -16.16
C ILE A 51 6.69 -30.53 -14.73
N ALA A 52 5.52 -30.15 -14.23
CA ALA A 52 5.35 -29.76 -12.84
C ALA A 52 3.96 -30.16 -12.35
N ASN A 53 3.92 -30.64 -11.13
CA ASN A 53 2.70 -30.95 -10.39
C ASN A 53 2.79 -30.33 -9.01
N LEU A 54 1.79 -29.54 -8.62
CA LEU A 54 1.76 -28.85 -7.34
C LEU A 54 0.47 -29.22 -6.61
N PHE A 55 0.59 -29.76 -5.43
CA PHE A 55 -0.54 -30.21 -4.63
C PHE A 55 -0.61 -29.46 -3.29
N SER A 56 -1.81 -29.16 -2.82
CA SER A 56 -2.08 -28.58 -1.52
C SER A 56 -3.43 -29.05 -0.98
N ASP A 57 -3.47 -29.45 0.27
CA ASP A 57 -4.69 -29.64 1.06
C ASP A 57 -4.40 -29.13 2.48
N ASN A 58 -4.52 -27.82 2.67
CA ASN A 58 -4.16 -27.13 3.91
C ASN A 58 -5.38 -26.56 4.61
N LYS A 59 -5.37 -26.67 5.93
CA LYS A 59 -6.35 -26.03 6.82
C LYS A 59 -5.63 -25.08 7.76
N LEU A 60 -6.16 -23.87 7.88
CA LEU A 60 -5.71 -22.91 8.86
C LEU A 60 -6.89 -22.51 9.73
N GLU A 61 -6.76 -22.73 11.03
CA GLU A 61 -7.67 -22.22 12.06
C GLU A 61 -6.85 -21.39 13.03
N SER A 62 -7.21 -20.13 13.20
CA SER A 62 -6.45 -19.23 14.06
C SER A 62 -7.31 -18.13 14.66
N THR A 63 -6.81 -17.55 15.74
CA THR A 63 -7.41 -16.42 16.43
C THR A 63 -6.41 -15.26 16.43
N ARG A 64 -6.88 -14.07 16.05
CA ARG A 64 -6.15 -12.82 16.21
C ARG A 64 -6.84 -11.96 17.24
N ILE A 65 -6.08 -11.49 18.23
CA ILE A 65 -6.53 -10.55 19.26
C ILE A 65 -5.72 -9.29 19.11
N SER A 66 -6.36 -8.14 19.05
CA SER A 66 -5.65 -6.87 19.01
C SER A 66 -6.36 -5.82 19.87
N GLY A 67 -5.55 -4.92 20.44
CA GLY A 67 -6.03 -3.77 21.18
C GLY A 67 -5.17 -2.54 20.88
N TYR A 68 -5.74 -1.36 21.04
CA TYR A 68 -5.02 -0.12 20.90
C TYR A 68 -5.46 0.92 21.93
N LEU A 69 -4.55 1.81 22.23
CA LEU A 69 -4.76 3.00 23.05
C LEU A 69 -4.08 4.17 22.35
N GLN A 70 -4.79 5.29 22.20
CA GLN A 70 -4.29 6.50 21.56
C GLN A 70 -4.79 7.72 22.30
N ASP A 71 -3.92 8.67 22.56
CA ASP A 71 -4.27 9.99 23.07
C ASP A 71 -3.96 11.07 22.05
N VAL A 72 -4.83 12.06 21.95
CA VAL A 72 -4.68 13.26 21.16
C VAL A 72 -4.70 14.45 22.12
N PHE A 73 -3.59 15.09 22.29
CA PHE A 73 -3.40 16.24 23.15
C PHE A 73 -3.23 17.52 22.31
N LYS A 74 -4.08 18.53 22.55
CA LYS A 74 -4.02 19.83 21.87
C LYS A 74 -3.70 20.94 22.87
N PHE A 75 -2.70 21.74 22.54
CA PHE A 75 -2.36 22.92 23.35
C PHE A 75 -1.92 24.07 22.45
N ARG A 76 -2.16 25.28 22.94
CA ARG A 76 -1.79 26.51 22.25
C ARG A 76 -0.65 27.20 22.98
N THR A 77 0.32 27.68 22.23
CA THR A 77 1.45 28.49 22.69
C THR A 77 1.43 29.86 22.02
N LYS A 78 2.40 30.71 22.37
CA LYS A 78 2.61 31.99 21.67
C LYS A 78 3.00 31.80 20.19
N GLN A 79 3.60 30.67 19.83
CA GLN A 79 4.03 30.35 18.47
C GLN A 79 2.90 29.77 17.61
N GLY A 80 1.96 29.05 18.21
CA GLY A 80 0.87 28.41 17.45
C GLY A 80 0.13 27.33 18.22
N LEU A 81 -0.70 26.58 17.48
CA LEU A 81 -1.44 25.44 17.95
C LEU A 81 -0.66 24.16 17.68
N PHE A 82 -0.39 23.40 18.72
CA PHE A 82 0.21 22.07 18.64
C PHE A 82 -0.83 20.98 18.86
N THR A 83 -0.74 19.93 18.09
CA THR A 83 -1.51 18.69 18.26
C THR A 83 -0.53 17.54 18.37
N LEU A 84 -0.44 16.94 19.54
CA LEU A 84 0.35 15.74 19.78
C LEU A 84 -0.56 14.52 19.73
N VAL A 85 -0.14 13.49 19.02
CA VAL A 85 -0.83 12.20 19.00
C VAL A 85 0.18 11.14 19.39
N GLY A 86 -0.12 10.40 20.46
CA GLY A 86 0.65 9.26 20.90
C GLY A 86 -0.26 8.03 20.97
N GLY A 87 0.23 6.88 20.59
CA GLY A 87 -0.58 5.68 20.66
C GLY A 87 0.25 4.41 20.56
N VAL A 88 -0.34 3.35 21.06
CA VAL A 88 0.21 1.99 21.01
C VAL A 88 -0.85 1.02 20.54
N ARG A 89 -0.41 0.01 19.79
CA ARG A 89 -1.24 -1.12 19.40
C ARG A 89 -0.51 -2.41 19.75
N GLY A 90 -1.19 -3.31 20.44
CA GLY A 90 -0.76 -4.69 20.66
C GLY A 90 -1.60 -5.64 19.82
N SER A 91 -1.00 -6.70 19.29
CA SER A 91 -1.75 -7.80 18.69
C SER A 91 -1.06 -9.12 18.90
N TYR A 92 -1.87 -10.17 19.03
CA TYR A 92 -1.43 -11.56 19.17
C TYR A 92 -2.10 -12.42 18.13
N TRP A 93 -1.31 -13.27 17.46
CA TRP A 93 -1.79 -14.25 16.49
C TRP A 93 -1.48 -15.66 16.98
N SER A 94 -2.52 -16.47 17.16
CA SER A 94 -2.37 -17.82 17.74
C SER A 94 -1.65 -18.80 16.81
N TYR A 95 -1.67 -18.57 15.49
CA TYR A 95 -1.09 -19.48 14.51
C TYR A 95 0.43 -19.63 14.65
N ASN A 96 1.15 -18.49 14.66
CA ASN A 96 2.60 -18.44 14.85
C ASN A 96 3.02 -18.02 16.26
N ARG A 97 2.05 -17.84 17.20
CA ARG A 97 2.25 -17.40 18.59
C ARG A 97 3.00 -16.08 18.71
N GLU A 98 2.86 -15.21 17.72
CA GLU A 98 3.56 -13.93 17.67
C GLU A 98 2.76 -12.85 18.40
N PHE A 99 3.45 -12.13 19.28
CA PHE A 99 2.97 -10.90 19.89
C PHE A 99 3.70 -9.71 19.28
N ILE A 100 2.96 -8.71 18.85
CA ILE A 100 3.47 -7.50 18.20
C ILE A 100 3.07 -6.27 19.01
N PHE A 101 4.00 -5.33 19.14
CA PHE A 101 3.79 -4.06 19.81
C PHE A 101 4.18 -2.90 18.89
N SER A 102 3.24 -2.01 18.57
CA SER A 102 3.35 -0.96 17.55
C SER A 102 3.11 0.41 18.16
N PRO A 103 4.15 1.09 18.70
CA PRO A 103 4.06 2.47 19.15
C PRO A 103 4.07 3.43 17.96
N ARG A 104 3.37 4.57 18.10
CA ARG A 104 3.27 5.63 17.10
C ARG A 104 3.19 6.99 17.78
N ALA A 105 3.80 7.99 17.18
CA ALA A 105 3.69 9.37 17.62
C ALA A 105 3.63 10.31 16.42
N SER A 106 2.90 11.39 16.55
CA SER A 106 2.93 12.48 15.59
C SER A 106 2.74 13.83 16.28
N ILE A 107 3.29 14.86 15.64
CA ILE A 107 3.11 16.26 16.02
C ILE A 107 2.58 17.02 14.81
N GLY A 108 1.51 17.77 15.02
CA GLY A 108 1.00 18.77 14.09
C GLY A 108 1.22 20.16 14.67
N PHE A 109 1.58 21.11 13.84
CA PHE A 109 1.81 22.49 14.21
C PHE A 109 1.17 23.45 13.23
N ILE A 110 0.31 24.35 13.75
CA ILE A 110 -0.28 25.46 13.01
C ILE A 110 0.25 26.74 13.61
N PRO A 111 1.11 27.51 12.89
CA PRO A 111 1.71 28.72 13.40
C PRO A 111 0.70 29.86 13.55
N ASN A 112 0.90 30.74 14.56
CA ASN A 112 0.01 31.90 14.75
C ASN A 112 0.22 32.99 13.71
N PHE A 113 1.39 33.06 13.05
CA PHE A 113 1.67 34.06 12.01
C PHE A 113 0.95 33.78 10.67
N ASP A 114 0.63 32.49 10.41
CA ASP A 114 -0.20 32.12 9.28
C ASP A 114 -0.96 30.80 9.57
N GLN A 115 -2.25 30.89 9.84
CA GLN A 115 -3.10 29.75 10.17
C GLN A 115 -3.43 28.86 8.96
N ASN A 116 -3.08 29.29 7.74
CA ASN A 116 -3.22 28.50 6.53
C ASN A 116 -2.09 27.49 6.35
N LEU A 117 -1.00 27.62 7.13
CA LEU A 117 0.09 26.67 7.16
C LEU A 117 -0.16 25.58 8.21
N THR A 118 0.15 24.35 7.86
CA THR A 118 0.16 23.22 8.80
C THR A 118 1.41 22.40 8.55
N PHE A 119 2.17 22.13 9.59
CA PHE A 119 3.32 21.23 9.55
C PHE A 119 3.01 19.94 10.29
N ARG A 120 3.54 18.82 9.79
CA ARG A 120 3.35 17.48 10.36
C ARG A 120 4.67 16.75 10.43
N LEU A 121 4.91 16.08 11.56
CA LEU A 121 5.97 15.09 11.71
C LEU A 121 5.36 13.86 12.37
N ALA A 122 5.62 12.69 11.81
CA ALA A 122 5.11 11.44 12.35
C ALA A 122 6.19 10.37 12.30
N SER A 123 6.20 9.51 13.30
CA SER A 123 7.04 8.32 13.35
C SER A 123 6.30 7.19 14.02
N GLY A 124 6.63 5.95 13.64
CA GLY A 124 6.02 4.79 14.27
C GLY A 124 6.63 3.48 13.80
N LEU A 125 6.38 2.47 14.62
CA LEU A 125 6.72 1.09 14.35
C LEU A 125 5.46 0.37 13.90
N TYR A 126 5.53 -0.22 12.71
CA TYR A 126 4.40 -0.88 12.08
C TYR A 126 4.75 -2.34 11.79
N TYR A 127 3.76 -3.20 11.98
CA TYR A 127 3.87 -4.61 11.64
C TYR A 127 2.72 -5.03 10.73
N GLN A 128 3.03 -5.91 9.81
CA GLN A 128 2.06 -6.59 8.98
C GLN A 128 2.22 -8.09 9.18
N SER A 129 1.25 -8.70 9.85
CA SER A 129 1.20 -10.16 9.98
C SER A 129 1.00 -10.80 8.60
N PRO A 130 1.61 -11.95 8.35
CA PRO A 130 1.43 -12.67 7.11
C PRO A 130 -0.06 -12.97 6.86
N PHE A 131 -0.48 -12.86 5.62
CA PHE A 131 -1.76 -13.41 5.18
C PHE A 131 -1.56 -14.81 4.61
N TYR A 132 -2.63 -15.55 4.42
CA TYR A 132 -2.58 -16.98 4.12
C TYR A 132 -1.65 -17.35 2.94
N LYS A 133 -1.68 -16.58 1.83
CA LYS A 133 -0.83 -16.86 0.68
C LYS A 133 0.67 -16.71 0.94
N GLU A 134 1.04 -15.82 1.85
CA GLU A 134 2.45 -15.60 2.25
C GLU A 134 3.01 -16.76 3.08
N LEU A 135 2.12 -17.50 3.78
CA LEU A 135 2.52 -18.68 4.57
C LEU A 135 2.87 -19.90 3.72
N ARG A 136 2.47 -19.91 2.46
CA ARG A 136 2.71 -21.05 1.59
C ARG A 136 4.18 -21.17 1.24
N THR A 137 4.74 -22.33 1.53
CA THR A 137 6.08 -22.73 1.09
C THR A 137 5.98 -24.03 0.31
N THR A 138 6.76 -24.15 -0.76
CA THR A 138 6.79 -25.38 -1.58
C THR A 138 7.89 -26.27 -1.05
N VAL A 139 7.55 -27.49 -0.70
CA VAL A 139 8.48 -28.55 -0.29
C VAL A 139 8.31 -29.76 -1.20
N GLN A 140 9.30 -30.61 -1.29
CA GLN A 140 9.18 -31.92 -1.97
C GLN A 140 8.77 -32.99 -0.97
N ASP A 141 7.82 -33.83 -1.35
CA ASP A 141 7.45 -35.02 -0.58
C ASP A 141 8.49 -36.13 -0.77
N GLU A 142 8.30 -37.25 -0.07
CA GLU A 142 9.18 -38.43 -0.15
C GLU A 142 9.23 -39.07 -1.56
N HIS A 143 8.28 -38.76 -2.42
CA HIS A 143 8.16 -39.23 -3.80
C HIS A 143 8.66 -38.20 -4.82
N GLY A 144 9.19 -37.04 -4.36
CA GLY A 144 9.70 -35.98 -5.23
C GLY A 144 8.60 -35.06 -5.81
N ASN A 145 7.33 -35.19 -5.36
CA ASN A 145 6.27 -34.28 -5.79
C ASN A 145 6.35 -32.97 -5.03
N SER A 146 6.07 -31.88 -5.70
CA SER A 146 5.99 -30.57 -5.06
C SER A 146 4.65 -30.43 -4.30
N ILE A 147 4.74 -30.22 -3.00
CA ILE A 147 3.60 -29.97 -2.12
C ILE A 147 3.70 -28.61 -1.46
N ILE A 148 2.56 -27.94 -1.24
CA ILE A 148 2.50 -26.69 -0.49
C ILE A 148 2.21 -27.00 0.97
N GLN A 149 3.09 -26.51 1.83
CA GLN A 149 2.89 -26.49 3.28
C GLN A 149 2.78 -25.06 3.79
N LEU A 150 2.21 -24.89 4.98
CA LEU A 150 2.11 -23.60 5.64
C LEU A 150 3.26 -23.41 6.64
N ASN A 151 4.08 -22.38 6.41
CA ASN A 151 5.18 -22.04 7.31
C ASN A 151 4.67 -21.34 8.57
N LYS A 152 4.70 -22.04 9.70
CA LYS A 152 4.35 -21.48 11.03
C LYS A 152 5.40 -20.55 11.61
N ASN A 153 6.62 -20.58 11.07
CA ASN A 153 7.74 -19.77 11.58
C ASN A 153 7.83 -18.40 10.93
N LEU A 154 6.99 -18.14 9.91
CA LEU A 154 6.96 -16.85 9.23
C LEU A 154 6.47 -15.77 10.21
N LYS A 155 7.30 -14.75 10.42
CA LYS A 155 7.02 -13.63 11.31
C LYS A 155 6.41 -12.46 10.56
N SER A 156 5.79 -11.56 11.31
CA SER A 156 5.30 -10.30 10.79
C SER A 156 6.42 -9.45 10.19
N GLN A 157 6.18 -8.90 9.03
CA GLN A 157 7.04 -7.90 8.40
C GLN A 157 6.99 -6.62 9.24
N ARG A 158 8.13 -5.98 9.44
CA ARG A 158 8.30 -4.80 10.29
C ARG A 158 8.70 -3.59 9.48
N SER A 159 8.14 -2.43 9.80
CA SER A 159 8.52 -1.17 9.18
C SER A 159 8.60 -0.04 10.21
N ILE A 160 9.70 0.71 10.18
CA ILE A 160 9.85 1.97 10.91
C ILE A 160 9.61 3.08 9.91
N HIS A 161 8.64 3.95 10.19
CA HIS A 161 8.29 5.08 9.34
C HIS A 161 8.71 6.39 9.99
N VAL A 162 9.22 7.30 9.18
CA VAL A 162 9.37 8.72 9.49
C VAL A 162 8.77 9.51 8.34
N ILE A 163 7.86 10.41 8.65
CA ILE A 163 7.12 11.21 7.67
C ILE A 163 7.15 12.66 8.14
N ALA A 164 7.58 13.56 7.26
CA ALA A 164 7.52 14.99 7.47
C ALA A 164 6.76 15.64 6.33
N GLY A 165 5.84 16.54 6.63
CA GLY A 165 5.05 17.18 5.59
C GLY A 165 4.36 18.44 6.07
N GLY A 166 3.66 19.08 5.14
CA GLY A 166 2.89 20.27 5.41
C GLY A 166 1.85 20.55 4.36
N ASP A 167 0.91 21.40 4.76
CA ASP A 167 -0.15 21.91 3.91
C ASP A 167 -0.11 23.43 3.91
N TYR A 168 -0.40 24.02 2.77
CA TYR A 168 -0.66 25.45 2.65
C TYR A 168 -1.96 25.67 1.88
N THR A 169 -2.91 26.34 2.52
CA THR A 169 -4.19 26.74 1.91
C THR A 169 -4.16 28.22 1.62
N PHE A 170 -4.50 28.63 0.41
CA PHE A 170 -4.52 30.02 0.00
C PHE A 170 -5.68 30.33 -0.94
N ARG A 171 -5.96 31.63 -1.07
CA ARG A 171 -6.96 32.12 -2.03
C ARG A 171 -6.29 32.85 -3.16
N ALA A 172 -6.66 32.53 -4.38
CA ALA A 172 -6.24 33.23 -5.59
C ALA A 172 -7.47 33.46 -6.48
N SER A 173 -7.64 34.67 -6.97
CA SER A 173 -8.81 35.10 -7.77
C SER A 173 -10.15 34.75 -7.11
N GLY A 174 -10.25 34.89 -5.78
CA GLY A 174 -11.45 34.59 -4.99
C GLY A 174 -11.73 33.10 -4.72
N ARG A 175 -10.87 32.18 -5.18
CA ARG A 175 -11.02 30.72 -5.09
C ARG A 175 -10.03 30.10 -4.13
N ASN A 176 -10.39 28.95 -3.58
CA ASN A 176 -9.57 28.24 -2.60
C ASN A 176 -8.64 27.22 -3.29
N PHE A 177 -7.37 27.25 -2.91
CA PHE A 177 -6.34 26.31 -3.34
C PHE A 177 -5.61 25.76 -2.15
N LYS A 178 -5.09 24.54 -2.31
CA LYS A 178 -4.27 23.88 -1.31
C LYS A 178 -3.09 23.16 -1.97
N VAL A 179 -1.91 23.35 -1.39
CA VAL A 179 -0.72 22.57 -1.68
C VAL A 179 -0.43 21.68 -0.48
N SER A 180 -0.18 20.42 -0.73
CA SER A 180 0.31 19.47 0.28
C SER A 180 1.62 18.88 -0.21
N ALA A 181 2.61 18.78 0.67
CA ALA A 181 3.87 18.09 0.39
C ALA A 181 4.24 17.21 1.58
N ASP A 182 4.54 15.94 1.30
CA ASP A 182 4.96 14.97 2.30
C ASP A 182 6.21 14.24 1.80
N MET A 183 7.26 14.20 2.63
CA MET A 183 8.42 13.35 2.42
C MET A 183 8.42 12.22 3.44
N TYR A 184 8.85 11.04 3.02
CA TYR A 184 8.86 9.88 3.89
C TYR A 184 10.09 9.01 3.69
N TYR A 185 10.46 8.36 4.79
CA TYR A 185 11.43 7.27 4.81
C TYR A 185 10.87 6.10 5.61
N LYS A 186 11.01 4.89 5.07
CA LYS A 186 10.58 3.65 5.70
C LYS A 186 11.75 2.65 5.68
N LYS A 187 12.17 2.21 6.86
CA LYS A 187 13.05 1.06 6.99
C LYS A 187 12.19 -0.19 7.12
N LEU A 188 12.51 -1.21 6.33
CA LEU A 188 11.74 -2.45 6.23
C LEU A 188 12.60 -3.63 6.67
N ASP A 189 12.08 -4.41 7.60
CA ASP A 189 12.78 -5.60 8.14
C ASP A 189 11.83 -6.81 8.10
N ASN A 190 12.39 -8.01 8.16
CA ASN A 190 11.65 -9.27 8.12
C ASN A 190 10.73 -9.39 6.90
N LEU A 191 11.15 -8.88 5.76
CA LEU A 191 10.35 -8.97 4.55
C LEU A 191 10.26 -10.42 4.06
N ASN A 192 9.08 -10.79 3.58
CA ASN A 192 8.86 -12.00 2.80
C ASN A 192 8.78 -11.59 1.32
N PRO A 193 9.90 -11.66 0.59
CA PRO A 193 9.92 -11.23 -0.79
C PRO A 193 9.06 -12.13 -1.68
N TYR A 194 8.72 -11.62 -2.86
CA TYR A 194 8.00 -12.38 -3.87
C TYR A 194 8.53 -12.07 -5.27
N THR A 195 8.34 -13.01 -6.16
CA THR A 195 8.54 -12.84 -7.60
C THR A 195 7.20 -12.87 -8.32
N VAL A 196 7.17 -12.31 -9.51
CA VAL A 196 6.01 -12.39 -10.39
C VAL A 196 6.38 -13.27 -11.57
N ASP A 197 5.82 -14.48 -11.61
CA ASP A 197 6.00 -15.45 -12.69
C ASP A 197 4.74 -15.44 -13.57
N ASN A 198 4.86 -14.88 -14.77
CA ASN A 198 3.74 -14.50 -15.63
C ASN A 198 2.79 -13.53 -14.90
N VAL A 199 1.64 -14.00 -14.45
CA VAL A 199 0.65 -13.23 -13.66
C VAL A 199 0.52 -13.75 -12.24
N LYS A 200 1.31 -14.75 -11.84
CA LYS A 200 1.25 -15.39 -10.51
C LYS A 200 2.30 -14.78 -9.59
N ILE A 201 1.88 -14.37 -8.41
CA ILE A 201 2.78 -13.97 -7.32
C ILE A 201 3.23 -15.23 -6.60
N ARG A 202 4.55 -15.41 -6.49
CA ARG A 202 5.19 -16.50 -5.75
C ARG A 202 6.01 -15.92 -4.62
N TYR A 203 5.57 -16.15 -3.38
CA TYR A 203 6.30 -15.76 -2.19
C TYR A 203 7.44 -16.73 -1.90
N TYR A 204 8.54 -16.22 -1.34
CA TYR A 204 9.63 -17.07 -0.83
C TYR A 204 9.17 -17.88 0.39
N GLY A 205 8.15 -17.40 1.13
CA GLY A 205 7.65 -18.06 2.34
C GLY A 205 8.59 -17.96 3.54
N GLU A 206 9.54 -17.04 3.49
CA GLU A 206 10.59 -16.82 4.50
C GLU A 206 10.80 -15.32 4.74
N ASN A 207 11.16 -14.95 5.98
CA ASN A 207 11.58 -13.58 6.30
C ASN A 207 13.05 -13.37 5.94
N CYS A 208 13.39 -13.42 4.67
CA CYS A 208 14.77 -13.44 4.18
C CYS A 208 15.21 -12.13 3.53
N ALA A 209 14.43 -11.07 3.63
CA ALA A 209 14.79 -9.78 3.05
C ALA A 209 14.63 -8.62 4.03
N GLN A 210 15.38 -7.56 3.74
CA GLN A 210 15.28 -6.24 4.35
C GLN A 210 15.24 -5.18 3.26
N GLY A 211 14.75 -3.99 3.57
CA GLY A 211 14.62 -2.97 2.55
C GLY A 211 14.42 -1.57 3.08
N HIS A 212 14.25 -0.66 2.18
CA HIS A 212 13.86 0.70 2.48
C HIS A 212 12.98 1.28 1.36
N ALA A 213 12.13 2.21 1.74
CA ALA A 213 11.37 3.01 0.79
C ALA A 213 11.42 4.47 1.21
N MET A 214 11.67 5.35 0.25
CA MET A 214 11.66 6.79 0.46
C MET A 214 10.94 7.47 -0.69
N GLY A 215 10.38 8.63 -0.44
CA GLY A 215 9.71 9.38 -1.48
C GLY A 215 9.27 10.77 -1.06
N LEU A 216 8.79 11.48 -2.07
CA LEU A 216 8.20 12.80 -1.97
C LEU A 216 6.87 12.79 -2.73
N ASP A 217 5.79 13.14 -2.03
CA ASP A 217 4.47 13.30 -2.60
C ASP A 217 4.07 14.79 -2.54
N VAL A 218 3.71 15.37 -3.67
CA VAL A 218 3.21 16.73 -3.75
C VAL A 218 1.84 16.72 -4.42
N LYS A 219 0.88 17.39 -3.83
CA LYS A 219 -0.47 17.53 -4.38
C LYS A 219 -0.88 18.99 -4.39
N PHE A 220 -1.30 19.46 -5.55
CA PHE A 220 -1.97 20.74 -5.75
C PHE A 220 -3.44 20.48 -6.07
N PHE A 221 -4.31 21.10 -5.30
CA PHE A 221 -5.74 20.86 -5.33
C PHE A 221 -6.46 22.20 -5.23
N GLY A 222 -7.60 22.36 -5.92
CA GLY A 222 -8.38 23.55 -5.78
C GLY A 222 -9.44 23.75 -6.84
N GLU A 223 -10.10 24.87 -6.75
CA GLU A 223 -11.18 25.32 -7.62
C GLU A 223 -10.62 26.09 -8.82
N PHE A 224 -10.08 25.39 -9.81
CA PHE A 224 -9.56 26.02 -11.04
C PHE A 224 -10.67 26.64 -11.89
N VAL A 225 -11.82 26.01 -11.90
CA VAL A 225 -13.06 26.52 -12.52
C VAL A 225 -14.10 26.63 -11.41
N PRO A 226 -14.83 27.79 -11.29
CA PRO A 226 -15.82 28.00 -10.24
C PRO A 226 -16.84 26.87 -10.14
N GLY A 227 -17.01 26.29 -8.94
CA GLY A 227 -17.93 25.20 -8.68
C GLY A 227 -17.43 23.81 -9.09
N THR A 228 -16.13 23.66 -9.40
CA THR A 228 -15.51 22.37 -9.70
C THR A 228 -14.22 22.17 -8.90
N ASP A 229 -13.94 20.93 -8.52
CA ASP A 229 -12.70 20.55 -7.86
C ASP A 229 -11.76 19.87 -8.86
N SER A 230 -10.53 20.35 -8.90
CA SER A 230 -9.47 19.78 -9.74
C SER A 230 -8.19 19.61 -8.96
N TRP A 231 -7.36 18.66 -9.36
CA TRP A 231 -6.09 18.42 -8.68
C TRP A 231 -5.04 17.81 -9.61
N ILE A 232 -3.79 18.07 -9.26
CA ILE A 232 -2.63 17.38 -9.81
C ILE A 232 -1.80 16.85 -8.66
N SER A 233 -1.32 15.61 -8.78
CA SER A 233 -0.37 15.01 -7.84
C SER A 233 0.87 14.56 -8.56
N PHE A 234 1.99 14.70 -7.87
CA PHE A 234 3.31 14.26 -8.30
C PHE A 234 3.94 13.47 -7.17
N SER A 235 4.38 12.26 -7.46
CA SER A 235 5.05 11.37 -6.52
C SER A 235 6.38 10.90 -7.09
N LEU A 236 7.43 10.98 -6.27
CA LEU A 236 8.71 10.32 -6.51
C LEU A 236 8.89 9.25 -5.44
N MET A 237 9.28 8.06 -5.85
CA MET A 237 9.47 6.93 -4.95
C MET A 237 10.69 6.11 -5.35
N LYS A 238 11.49 5.74 -4.36
CA LYS A 238 12.52 4.71 -4.46
C LYS A 238 12.23 3.67 -3.39
N ALA A 239 11.99 2.42 -3.80
CA ALA A 239 11.80 1.30 -2.90
C ALA A 239 12.70 0.14 -3.33
N GLU A 240 13.56 -0.30 -2.44
CA GLU A 240 14.58 -1.33 -2.69
C GLU A 240 14.61 -2.35 -1.56
N GLN A 241 15.03 -3.56 -1.89
CA GLN A 241 15.20 -4.65 -0.95
C GLN A 241 16.50 -5.41 -1.24
N SER A 242 17.09 -5.98 -0.19
CA SER A 242 18.18 -6.95 -0.24
C SER A 242 17.63 -8.28 0.21
N ILE A 243 17.73 -9.30 -0.65
CA ILE A 243 17.23 -10.65 -0.40
C ILE A 243 18.42 -11.51 0.00
N ARG A 244 18.34 -12.15 1.18
CA ARG A 244 19.41 -13.00 1.73
C ARG A 244 20.79 -12.34 1.78
N GLY A 245 20.83 -11.00 1.96
CA GLY A 245 22.08 -10.24 2.01
C GLY A 245 22.71 -9.92 0.65
N SER A 246 21.97 -10.12 -0.45
CA SER A 246 22.37 -9.69 -1.80
C SER A 246 22.44 -8.17 -1.91
N GLU A 247 22.91 -7.66 -3.06
CA GLU A 247 22.80 -6.24 -3.40
C GLU A 247 21.36 -5.77 -3.39
N TYR A 248 21.17 -4.47 -3.16
CA TYR A 248 19.84 -3.87 -3.17
C TYR A 248 19.26 -3.84 -4.58
N VAL A 249 18.09 -4.41 -4.73
CA VAL A 249 17.32 -4.45 -5.97
C VAL A 249 15.96 -3.75 -5.77
N PRO A 250 15.36 -3.18 -6.82
CA PRO A 250 14.06 -2.53 -6.68
C PRO A 250 12.99 -3.52 -6.25
N MET A 251 12.11 -3.08 -5.36
CA MET A 251 10.89 -3.83 -5.04
C MET A 251 9.95 -3.89 -6.25
N PRO A 252 9.14 -4.96 -6.39
CA PRO A 252 8.25 -5.14 -7.56
C PRO A 252 7.31 -3.99 -7.86
N ASN A 253 6.98 -3.17 -6.86
CA ASN A 253 6.09 -2.01 -6.96
C ASN A 253 6.82 -0.66 -7.07
N SER A 254 8.14 -0.65 -7.25
CA SER A 254 8.95 0.58 -7.30
C SER A 254 8.85 1.25 -8.67
N GLN A 255 7.82 2.05 -8.89
CA GLN A 255 7.58 2.76 -10.16
C GLN A 255 8.54 3.92 -10.45
N GLY A 256 9.19 4.49 -9.43
CA GLY A 256 10.07 5.64 -9.54
C GLY A 256 9.33 6.97 -9.51
N TYR A 257 8.35 7.18 -10.37
CA TYR A 257 7.52 8.38 -10.37
C TYR A 257 6.07 8.09 -10.78
N ASN A 258 5.15 8.94 -10.31
CA ASN A 258 3.75 8.97 -10.72
C ASN A 258 3.27 10.41 -10.81
N VAL A 259 2.63 10.77 -11.91
CA VAL A 259 1.92 12.03 -12.10
C VAL A 259 0.47 11.70 -12.39
N SER A 260 -0.45 12.26 -11.63
CA SER A 260 -1.88 12.09 -11.83
C SER A 260 -2.58 13.43 -11.84
N LEU A 261 -3.47 13.61 -12.80
CA LEU A 261 -4.26 14.82 -13.00
C LEU A 261 -5.73 14.47 -13.01
N PHE A 262 -6.53 15.28 -12.33
CA PHE A 262 -7.97 15.31 -12.47
C PHE A 262 -8.41 16.76 -12.66
N PHE A 263 -9.03 17.05 -13.78
CA PHE A 263 -9.52 18.39 -14.13
C PHE A 263 -10.99 18.33 -14.47
N GLN A 264 -11.76 19.26 -13.94
CA GLN A 264 -13.17 19.41 -14.25
C GLN A 264 -13.45 20.82 -14.81
N ASP A 265 -14.31 20.88 -15.81
CA ASP A 265 -14.83 22.13 -16.35
C ASP A 265 -16.29 21.95 -16.79
N TYR A 266 -16.98 23.05 -17.01
CA TYR A 266 -18.28 23.05 -17.64
C TYR A 266 -18.13 23.09 -19.15
N PHE A 267 -19.08 22.46 -19.85
CA PHE A 267 -19.14 22.59 -21.30
C PHE A 267 -19.45 24.06 -21.66
N PRO A 268 -18.72 24.67 -22.60
CA PRO A 268 -18.96 26.06 -22.99
C PRO A 268 -20.43 26.34 -23.33
N GLY A 269 -21.04 27.30 -22.63
CA GLY A 269 -22.46 27.67 -22.78
C GLY A 269 -23.47 26.78 -22.05
N TYR A 270 -23.07 25.64 -21.46
CA TYR A 270 -23.98 24.69 -20.83
C TYR A 270 -23.50 24.25 -19.43
N LYS A 271 -23.83 25.03 -18.39
CA LYS A 271 -23.43 24.74 -17.00
C LYS A 271 -23.99 23.42 -16.42
N ARG A 272 -24.98 22.82 -17.09
CA ARG A 272 -25.49 21.49 -16.69
C ARG A 272 -24.66 20.34 -17.17
N VAL A 273 -23.69 20.58 -18.06
CA VAL A 273 -22.76 19.55 -18.57
C VAL A 273 -21.39 19.83 -17.98
N LYS A 274 -20.86 18.87 -17.23
CA LYS A 274 -19.47 18.88 -16.73
C LYS A 274 -18.63 17.93 -17.55
N LEU A 275 -17.45 18.38 -17.90
CA LEU A 275 -16.39 17.61 -18.54
C LEU A 275 -15.35 17.21 -17.48
N ASN A 276 -14.92 15.96 -17.51
CA ASN A 276 -13.89 15.45 -16.63
C ASN A 276 -12.73 14.92 -17.47
N LEU A 277 -11.54 15.41 -17.18
CA LEU A 277 -10.30 14.90 -17.74
C LEU A 277 -9.49 14.21 -16.63
N LYS A 278 -9.12 12.95 -16.84
CA LYS A 278 -8.17 12.23 -15.97
C LYS A 278 -6.92 11.91 -16.78
N GLY A 279 -5.76 12.21 -16.21
CA GLY A 279 -4.47 11.87 -16.80
C GLY A 279 -3.62 11.11 -15.81
N VAL A 280 -2.93 10.06 -16.25
CA VAL A 280 -1.94 9.32 -15.47
C VAL A 280 -0.69 9.09 -16.30
N LEU A 281 0.45 9.40 -15.70
CA LEU A 281 1.77 9.11 -16.22
C LEU A 281 2.59 8.46 -15.11
N SER A 282 2.97 7.18 -15.27
CA SER A 282 3.72 6.44 -14.25
C SER A 282 4.97 5.81 -14.81
N GLY A 283 6.03 5.79 -14.02
CA GLY A 283 7.26 5.07 -14.35
C GLY A 283 7.00 3.57 -14.53
N GLY A 284 7.83 2.93 -15.33
CA GLY A 284 7.75 1.49 -15.54
C GLY A 284 8.03 0.69 -14.27
N LEU A 285 7.29 -0.39 -14.07
CA LEU A 285 7.54 -1.35 -13.00
C LEU A 285 8.79 -2.18 -13.30
N PRO A 286 9.62 -2.51 -12.29
CA PRO A 286 10.69 -3.48 -12.47
C PRO A 286 10.07 -4.87 -12.62
N VAL A 287 10.54 -5.62 -13.60
CA VAL A 287 10.13 -7.00 -13.88
C VAL A 287 11.37 -7.86 -14.14
N THR A 288 11.27 -9.14 -13.82
CA THR A 288 12.33 -10.13 -14.05
C THR A 288 12.00 -11.00 -15.26
N ALA A 289 12.98 -11.71 -15.77
CA ALA A 289 12.72 -12.80 -16.70
C ALA A 289 11.88 -13.89 -16.01
N PRO A 290 11.06 -14.66 -16.75
CA PRO A 290 10.31 -15.76 -16.16
C PRO A 290 11.20 -16.72 -15.36
N ARG A 291 10.80 -17.04 -14.13
CA ARG A 291 11.48 -17.96 -13.19
C ARG A 291 12.83 -17.48 -12.65
N THR A 292 13.15 -16.20 -12.78
CA THR A 292 14.33 -15.61 -12.16
C THR A 292 13.90 -14.69 -10.99
N GLY A 293 14.82 -14.50 -10.03
CA GLY A 293 14.67 -13.52 -8.96
C GLY A 293 15.09 -12.12 -9.42
N TYR A 294 14.78 -11.11 -8.61
CA TYR A 294 15.27 -9.74 -8.86
C TYR A 294 16.78 -9.62 -8.70
N GLU A 295 17.37 -10.47 -7.90
CA GLU A 295 18.81 -10.62 -7.69
C GLU A 295 19.55 -11.10 -8.95
N ASP A 296 18.88 -11.82 -9.85
CA ASP A 296 19.43 -12.32 -11.11
C ASP A 296 19.39 -11.30 -12.25
N GLY A 297 18.70 -10.18 -12.01
CA GLY A 297 18.54 -9.09 -12.96
C GLY A 297 17.08 -8.70 -13.22
N TYR A 298 16.90 -7.45 -13.56
CA TYR A 298 15.58 -6.90 -13.86
C TYR A 298 15.66 -5.87 -14.99
N PHE A 299 14.52 -5.61 -15.62
CA PHE A 299 14.32 -4.49 -16.54
C PHE A 299 13.05 -3.74 -16.16
N ARG A 300 12.90 -2.51 -16.65
CA ARG A 300 11.69 -1.73 -16.39
C ARG A 300 10.75 -1.80 -17.56
N THR A 301 9.46 -1.99 -17.29
CA THR A 301 8.41 -1.86 -18.30
C THR A 301 8.37 -0.43 -18.85
N PRO A 302 7.82 -0.22 -20.06
CA PRO A 302 7.60 1.12 -20.59
C PRO A 302 6.76 1.97 -19.63
N THR A 303 6.94 3.29 -19.71
CA THR A 303 6.14 4.27 -18.99
C THR A 303 4.66 4.07 -19.31
N TYR A 304 3.83 3.94 -18.26
CA TYR A 304 2.39 3.87 -18.40
C TYR A 304 1.79 5.27 -18.59
N LYS A 305 0.97 5.41 -19.63
CA LYS A 305 0.28 6.66 -19.96
C LYS A 305 -1.20 6.35 -20.19
N ARG A 306 -2.08 7.14 -19.56
CA ARG A 306 -3.53 7.00 -19.77
C ARG A 306 -4.21 8.36 -19.66
N VAL A 307 -5.16 8.59 -20.56
CA VAL A 307 -6.06 9.74 -20.53
C VAL A 307 -7.48 9.25 -20.67
N ASP A 308 -8.34 9.66 -19.73
CA ASP A 308 -9.76 9.35 -19.74
C ASP A 308 -10.56 10.65 -19.82
N LEU A 309 -11.59 10.67 -20.66
CA LEU A 309 -12.57 11.75 -20.74
C LEU A 309 -13.92 11.26 -20.22
N GLY A 310 -14.58 12.08 -19.43
CA GLY A 310 -15.89 11.78 -18.87
C GLY A 310 -16.83 12.98 -19.03
N PHE A 311 -18.12 12.69 -19.12
CA PHE A 311 -19.19 13.68 -19.19
C PHE A 311 -20.20 13.41 -18.09
N SER A 312 -20.67 14.46 -17.42
CA SER A 312 -21.74 14.39 -16.45
C SER A 312 -22.82 15.41 -16.83
N TYR A 313 -24.07 14.98 -16.89
CA TYR A 313 -25.19 15.85 -17.20
C TYR A 313 -26.18 15.88 -16.03
N GLN A 314 -26.53 17.09 -15.57
CA GLN A 314 -27.52 17.27 -14.51
C GLN A 314 -28.94 17.28 -15.11
N LEU A 315 -29.67 16.18 -14.92
CA LEU A 315 -31.00 15.97 -15.51
C LEU A 315 -32.08 16.83 -14.88
N ALA A 316 -32.02 17.18 -13.60
CA ALA A 316 -32.98 18.05 -12.92
C ALA A 316 -32.25 19.10 -12.09
N GLY A 317 -32.74 20.34 -12.11
CA GLY A 317 -32.37 21.35 -11.15
C GLY A 317 -33.12 21.11 -9.84
N GLY A 318 -32.73 20.09 -9.10
CA GLY A 318 -33.25 19.79 -7.76
C GLY A 318 -32.30 20.36 -6.73
N THR A 319 -32.80 21.20 -5.88
CA THR A 319 -32.27 21.46 -4.56
C THR A 319 -31.95 20.14 -3.89
N ASP A 320 -30.67 19.96 -3.51
CA ASP A 320 -30.15 19.10 -2.47
C ASP A 320 -30.90 17.78 -2.22
N ALA A 321 -30.69 16.79 -3.08
CA ALA A 321 -30.81 15.41 -2.64
C ALA A 321 -29.45 15.00 -2.06
N ILE A 322 -29.28 15.25 -0.78
CA ILE A 322 -28.32 14.54 0.06
C ILE A 322 -28.83 13.09 0.08
N MET A 323 -28.18 12.19 -0.63
CA MET A 323 -28.31 10.77 -0.34
C MET A 323 -27.28 10.46 0.74
N ASP A 324 -27.80 10.07 1.89
CA ASP A 324 -27.08 9.46 3.01
C ASP A 324 -26.40 8.14 2.62
#